data_bd4cb5acba975fc6b3f6b7a72fcc1290
#
_entry.id   bd4cb5acba975fc6b3f6b7a72fcc1290
#
_cell.length_a   1.000
_cell.length_b   1.000
_cell.length_c   1.000
_cell.angle_alpha   90.00
_cell.angle_beta   90.00
_cell.angle_gamma   90.00
#
_symmetry.space_group_name_H-M   'P 1'
#
loop_
_entity.id
_entity.type
_entity.pdbx_description
1 polymer ?
#
loop_
_entity_poly.entity_id
_entity_poly.type
_entity_poly.pdbx_seq_one_letter_code
_entity_poly.pdbx_strand_id
1 'polypeptide(L)'
;MPIWPFRRSQASVDSELLLTAVTAASRQSALFGEGRVADTLDGRFETMALHGALALIRLRAEPELGPLAQAFTDDFFRLLDSGLREEGVGDTSVPKRMHKLASAFYGRLDAYAAAIGARNNEALAAALGRNVMKDEASAFAPTLSDYALRVAAHQGERPASAMFTPEGWPALQA
;
A
#
# COMPACT_ATOMS: atom_id res chain seq x y z
N MET A 1 29.65 26.90 18.27
CA MET A 1 28.43 26.18 18.62
C MET A 1 28.41 24.93 17.76
N PRO A 2 28.48 23.70 18.31
CA PRO A 2 28.35 22.50 17.48
C PRO A 2 26.91 22.42 16.96
N ILE A 3 26.75 22.38 15.65
CA ILE A 3 25.49 22.04 14.97
C ILE A 3 25.26 20.55 15.25
N TRP A 4 24.35 20.25 16.19
CA TRP A 4 23.93 18.88 16.48
C TRP A 4 23.26 18.33 15.24
N PRO A 5 23.75 17.23 14.63
CA PRO A 5 23.03 16.62 13.54
C PRO A 5 21.68 16.12 14.10
N PHE A 6 20.58 16.60 13.52
CA PHE A 6 19.24 16.11 13.86
C PHE A 6 19.22 14.60 13.67
N ARG A 7 19.21 13.87 14.77
CA ARG A 7 19.13 12.42 14.76
C ARG A 7 17.75 12.07 14.22
N ARG A 8 17.71 11.39 13.08
CA ARG A 8 16.44 10.89 12.52
C ARG A 8 15.73 10.07 13.60
N SER A 9 14.41 10.22 13.71
CA SER A 9 13.62 9.40 14.64
C SER A 9 13.66 7.94 14.18
N GLN A 10 13.52 7.01 15.12
CA GLN A 10 13.43 5.59 14.77
C GLN A 10 12.26 5.35 13.82
N ALA A 11 11.10 5.99 14.06
CA ALA A 11 9.94 5.92 13.19
C ALA A 11 10.24 6.33 11.73
N SER A 12 11.12 7.34 11.53
CA SER A 12 11.54 7.76 10.17
C SER A 12 12.42 6.72 9.48
N VAL A 13 13.32 6.07 10.24
CA VAL A 13 14.17 4.99 9.69
C VAL A 13 13.32 3.77 9.34
N ASP A 14 12.45 3.36 10.24
CA ASP A 14 11.57 2.21 10.06
C ASP A 14 10.58 2.44 8.91
N SER A 15 10.10 3.68 8.73
CA SER A 15 9.24 4.06 7.61
C SER A 15 9.91 3.87 6.25
N GLU A 16 11.18 4.23 6.12
CA GLU A 16 11.94 4.05 4.87
C GLU A 16 12.12 2.56 4.53
N LEU A 17 12.42 1.73 5.54
CA LEU A 17 12.52 0.28 5.38
C LEU A 17 11.16 -0.31 4.96
N LEU A 18 10.09 0.08 5.66
CA LEU A 18 8.74 -0.35 5.34
C LEU A 18 8.33 0.08 3.92
N LEU A 19 8.58 1.32 3.53
CA LEU A 19 8.24 1.81 2.20
C LEU A 19 9.00 1.06 1.10
N THR A 20 10.26 0.71 1.34
CA THR A 20 11.05 -0.13 0.45
C THR A 20 10.42 -1.51 0.28
N ALA A 21 10.05 -2.16 1.38
CA ALA A 21 9.42 -3.47 1.36
C ALA A 21 8.03 -3.44 0.68
N VAL A 22 7.21 -2.44 0.98
CA VAL A 22 5.90 -2.20 0.33
C VAL A 22 6.06 -2.01 -1.18
N THR A 23 7.04 -1.20 -1.59
CA THR A 23 7.32 -0.96 -3.01
C THR A 23 7.73 -2.26 -3.72
N ALA A 24 8.60 -3.07 -3.11
CA ALA A 24 9.00 -4.36 -3.67
C ALA A 24 7.82 -5.33 -3.76
N ALA A 25 7.00 -5.43 -2.70
CA ALA A 25 5.83 -6.30 -2.69
C ALA A 25 4.79 -5.91 -3.75
N SER A 26 4.59 -4.60 -3.96
CA SER A 26 3.64 -4.09 -4.98
C SER A 26 4.09 -4.32 -6.42
N ARG A 27 5.36 -4.67 -6.64
CA ARG A 27 5.95 -4.88 -7.97
C ARG A 27 6.19 -6.36 -8.31
N GLN A 28 5.64 -7.29 -7.53
CA GLN A 28 5.71 -8.71 -7.86
C GLN A 28 5.18 -8.96 -9.28
N SER A 29 5.96 -9.66 -10.11
CA SER A 29 5.57 -9.95 -11.50
C SER A 29 4.26 -10.74 -11.59
N ALA A 30 3.97 -11.57 -10.60
CA ALA A 30 2.72 -12.35 -10.52
C ALA A 30 1.45 -11.49 -10.42
N LEU A 31 1.56 -10.22 -10.02
CA LEU A 31 0.41 -9.30 -9.98
C LEU A 31 -0.04 -8.85 -11.37
N PHE A 32 0.87 -8.82 -12.35
CA PHE A 32 0.67 -8.20 -13.65
C PHE A 32 0.56 -9.22 -14.78
N GLY A 33 -0.12 -8.88 -15.85
CA GLY A 33 -0.21 -9.70 -17.05
C GLY A 33 -1.62 -9.83 -17.60
N GLU A 34 -1.79 -10.68 -18.58
CA GLU A 34 -3.09 -10.96 -19.19
C GLU A 34 -4.07 -11.53 -18.16
N GLY A 35 -5.25 -10.95 -18.07
CA GLY A 35 -6.27 -11.30 -17.08
C GLY A 35 -5.94 -10.90 -15.63
N ARG A 36 -4.81 -10.25 -15.40
CA ARG A 36 -4.32 -9.73 -14.12
C ARG A 36 -4.33 -8.21 -14.13
N VAL A 37 -3.62 -7.58 -13.18
CA VAL A 37 -3.46 -6.12 -13.16
C VAL A 37 -2.74 -5.68 -14.43
N ALA A 38 -3.25 -4.65 -15.09
CA ALA A 38 -2.59 -4.06 -16.24
C ALA A 38 -1.25 -3.43 -15.81
N ASP A 39 -0.15 -3.72 -16.52
CA ASP A 39 1.14 -3.09 -16.26
C ASP A 39 1.19 -1.68 -16.85
N THR A 40 0.44 -0.79 -16.25
CA THR A 40 0.33 0.63 -16.54
C THR A 40 0.65 1.45 -15.31
N LEU A 41 0.80 2.76 -15.47
CA LEU A 41 0.99 3.66 -14.32
C LEU A 41 -0.16 3.53 -13.32
N ASP A 42 -1.41 3.49 -13.78
CA ASP A 42 -2.59 3.30 -12.94
C ASP A 42 -2.57 1.94 -12.22
N GLY A 43 -2.26 0.86 -12.93
CA GLY A 43 -2.18 -0.47 -12.33
C GLY A 43 -1.08 -0.56 -11.27
N ARG A 44 0.08 0.05 -11.51
CA ARG A 44 1.18 0.14 -10.54
C ARG A 44 0.80 1.00 -9.33
N PHE A 45 0.06 2.09 -9.53
CA PHE A 45 -0.49 2.87 -8.42
C PHE A 45 -1.46 2.04 -7.58
N GLU A 46 -2.36 1.29 -8.21
CA GLU A 46 -3.35 0.49 -7.50
C GLU A 46 -2.72 -0.65 -6.68
N THR A 47 -1.71 -1.32 -7.23
CA THR A 47 -0.96 -2.34 -6.47
C THR A 47 -0.18 -1.72 -5.32
N MET A 48 0.42 -0.55 -5.52
CA MET A 48 1.10 0.21 -4.47
C MET A 48 0.11 0.66 -3.38
N ALA A 49 -1.08 1.14 -3.78
CA ALA A 49 -2.14 1.54 -2.84
C ALA A 49 -2.66 0.35 -2.03
N LEU A 50 -2.82 -0.83 -2.63
CA LEU A 50 -3.19 -2.05 -1.92
C LEU A 50 -2.18 -2.40 -0.83
N HIS A 51 -0.89 -2.47 -1.18
CA HIS A 51 0.16 -2.85 -0.21
C HIS A 51 0.37 -1.77 0.86
N GLY A 52 0.28 -0.49 0.49
CA GLY A 52 0.30 0.62 1.46
C GLY A 52 -0.89 0.56 2.43
N ALA A 53 -2.08 0.21 1.94
CA ALA A 53 -3.25 0.01 2.78
C ALA A 53 -3.06 -1.16 3.75
N LEU A 54 -2.54 -2.31 3.29
CA LEU A 54 -2.25 -3.46 4.15
C LEU A 54 -1.25 -3.11 5.26
N ALA A 55 -0.18 -2.36 4.93
CA ALA A 55 0.76 -1.86 5.93
C ALA A 55 0.07 -0.98 6.98
N LEU A 56 -0.75 -0.01 6.56
CA LEU A 56 -1.44 0.89 7.49
C LEU A 56 -2.50 0.18 8.33
N ILE A 57 -3.21 -0.81 7.78
CA ILE A 57 -4.14 -1.64 8.53
C ILE A 57 -3.40 -2.33 9.69
N ARG A 58 -2.23 -2.92 9.41
CA ARG A 58 -1.40 -3.57 10.43
C ARG A 58 -0.89 -2.58 11.48
N LEU A 59 -0.35 -1.43 11.05
CA LEU A 59 0.19 -0.41 11.97
C LEU A 59 -0.88 0.20 12.87
N ARG A 60 -2.09 0.42 12.35
CA ARG A 60 -3.20 1.00 13.11
C ARG A 60 -3.82 0.05 14.14
N ALA A 61 -3.50 -1.24 14.07
CA ALA A 61 -3.95 -2.21 15.07
C ALA A 61 -3.26 -2.05 16.43
N GLU A 62 -2.11 -1.36 16.49
CA GLU A 62 -1.33 -1.14 17.70
C GLU A 62 -1.11 0.39 17.90
N PRO A 63 -1.73 1.01 18.93
CA PRO A 63 -1.65 2.46 19.14
C PRO A 63 -0.23 3.00 19.27
N GLU A 64 0.69 2.21 19.82
CA GLU A 64 2.12 2.56 19.97
C GLU A 64 2.84 2.71 18.63
N LEU A 65 2.32 2.14 17.56
CA LEU A 65 2.86 2.29 16.21
C LEU A 65 2.37 3.57 15.48
N GLY A 66 1.58 4.40 16.15
CA GLY A 66 1.07 5.67 15.62
C GLY A 66 2.14 6.56 14.97
N PRO A 67 3.30 6.80 15.62
CA PRO A 67 4.40 7.57 15.03
C PRO A 67 4.95 6.95 13.74
N LEU A 68 5.06 5.63 13.66
CA LEU A 68 5.48 4.92 12.45
C LEU A 68 4.41 5.01 11.36
N ALA A 69 3.14 4.83 11.70
CA ALA A 69 2.04 4.97 10.75
C ALA A 69 1.99 6.36 10.12
N GLN A 70 2.24 7.41 10.91
CA GLN A 70 2.32 8.78 10.41
C GLN A 70 3.53 8.96 9.48
N ALA A 71 4.73 8.55 9.91
CA ALA A 71 5.95 8.67 9.11
C ALA A 71 5.80 7.91 7.77
N PHE A 72 5.26 6.69 7.80
CA PHE A 72 5.00 5.92 6.60
C PHE A 72 3.99 6.60 5.67
N THR A 73 2.93 7.18 6.19
CA THR A 73 1.94 7.92 5.38
C THR A 73 2.60 9.11 4.69
N ASP A 74 3.42 9.87 5.40
CA ASP A 74 4.12 11.04 4.84
C ASP A 74 5.11 10.62 3.74
N ASP A 75 5.89 9.56 3.96
CA ASP A 75 6.85 9.05 2.98
C ASP A 75 6.15 8.43 1.76
N PHE A 76 5.04 7.72 1.98
CA PHE A 76 4.22 7.15 0.92
C PHE A 76 3.69 8.22 -0.03
N PHE A 77 3.10 9.30 0.50
CA PHE A 77 2.61 10.39 -0.34
C PHE A 77 3.73 11.21 -0.97
N ARG A 78 4.89 11.33 -0.31
CA ARG A 78 6.07 11.95 -0.92
C ARG A 78 6.58 11.14 -2.11
N LEU A 79 6.57 9.82 -2.03
CA LEU A 79 6.91 8.95 -3.15
C LEU A 79 5.94 9.13 -4.32
N LEU A 80 4.63 9.22 -4.07
CA LEU A 80 3.63 9.46 -5.10
C LEU A 80 3.77 10.84 -5.75
N ASP A 81 4.06 11.88 -4.98
CA ASP A 81 4.33 13.24 -5.49
C ASP A 81 5.54 13.23 -6.44
N SER A 82 6.65 12.59 -6.03
CA SER A 82 7.83 12.46 -6.87
C SER A 82 7.52 11.70 -8.16
N GLY A 83 6.77 10.60 -8.09
CA GLY A 83 6.36 9.84 -9.27
C GLY A 83 5.54 10.67 -10.26
N LEU A 84 4.61 11.50 -9.79
CA LEU A 84 3.84 12.39 -10.67
C LEU A 84 4.72 13.42 -11.38
N ARG A 85 5.73 13.97 -10.70
CA ARG A 85 6.68 14.93 -11.28
C ARG A 85 7.58 14.28 -12.33
N GLU A 86 8.05 13.07 -12.07
CA GLU A 86 8.86 12.29 -13.02
C GLU A 86 8.06 11.94 -14.30
N GLU A 87 6.75 11.71 -14.18
CA GLU A 87 5.85 11.48 -15.32
C GLU A 87 5.48 12.77 -16.08
N GLY A 88 6.09 13.91 -15.74
CA GLY A 88 5.91 15.17 -16.47
C GLY A 88 4.63 15.92 -16.12
N VAL A 89 4.00 15.63 -15.00
CA VAL A 89 2.88 16.42 -14.50
C VAL A 89 3.39 17.80 -14.09
N GLY A 90 2.86 18.84 -14.72
CA GLY A 90 3.28 20.22 -14.42
C GLY A 90 3.01 20.60 -12.96
N ASP A 91 3.92 21.37 -12.36
CA ASP A 91 3.89 21.77 -10.94
C ASP A 91 2.55 22.35 -10.47
N THR A 92 1.84 23.06 -11.32
CA THR A 92 0.52 23.64 -11.02
C THR A 92 -0.58 22.58 -10.91
N SER A 93 -0.41 21.42 -11.54
CA SER A 93 -1.38 20.32 -11.58
C SER A 93 -1.12 19.27 -10.50
N VAL A 94 0.11 19.18 -9.98
CA VAL A 94 0.50 18.21 -8.96
C VAL A 94 -0.36 18.28 -7.70
N PRO A 95 -0.63 19.44 -7.08
CA PRO A 95 -1.45 19.51 -5.87
C PRO A 95 -2.86 18.95 -6.06
N LYS A 96 -3.49 19.24 -7.20
CA LYS A 96 -4.83 18.73 -7.51
C LYS A 96 -4.86 17.23 -7.71
N ARG A 97 -3.83 16.67 -8.38
CA ARG A 97 -3.70 15.23 -8.58
C ARG A 97 -3.39 14.54 -7.26
N MET A 98 -2.48 15.08 -6.44
CA MET A 98 -2.18 14.55 -5.11
C MET A 98 -3.40 14.52 -4.20
N HIS A 99 -4.24 15.56 -4.22
CA HIS A 99 -5.50 15.55 -3.47
C HIS A 99 -6.43 14.40 -3.91
N LYS A 100 -6.57 14.18 -5.22
CA LYS A 100 -7.36 13.06 -5.76
C LYS A 100 -6.78 11.71 -5.37
N LEU A 101 -5.45 11.53 -5.46
CA LEU A 101 -4.79 10.29 -5.09
C LEU A 101 -4.93 10.01 -3.59
N ALA A 102 -4.78 11.02 -2.73
CA ALA A 102 -4.97 10.88 -1.30
C ALA A 102 -6.41 10.49 -0.95
N SER A 103 -7.40 11.18 -1.52
CA SER A 103 -8.82 10.85 -1.32
C SER A 103 -9.13 9.42 -1.78
N ALA A 104 -8.63 9.03 -2.96
CA ALA A 104 -8.80 7.68 -3.48
C ALA A 104 -8.11 6.62 -2.60
N PHE A 105 -6.90 6.90 -2.11
CA PHE A 105 -6.17 6.01 -1.23
C PHE A 105 -6.91 5.77 0.09
N TYR A 106 -7.37 6.83 0.75
CA TYR A 106 -8.10 6.67 2.01
C TYR A 106 -9.44 5.94 1.84
N GLY A 107 -10.15 6.18 0.74
CA GLY A 107 -11.37 5.42 0.43
C GLY A 107 -11.10 3.92 0.23
N ARG A 108 -9.97 3.56 -0.40
CA ARG A 108 -9.53 2.16 -0.54
C ARG A 108 -9.13 1.57 0.80
N LEU A 109 -8.35 2.30 1.58
CA LEU A 109 -7.91 1.88 2.91
C LEU A 109 -9.11 1.54 3.81
N ASP A 110 -10.12 2.40 3.84
CA ASP A 110 -11.33 2.19 4.66
C ASP A 110 -12.11 0.96 4.19
N ALA A 111 -12.31 0.81 2.87
CA ALA A 111 -13.02 -0.33 2.29
C ALA A 111 -12.29 -1.66 2.54
N TYR A 112 -10.96 -1.68 2.34
CA TYR A 112 -10.16 -2.88 2.58
C TYR A 112 -10.07 -3.22 4.07
N ALA A 113 -9.90 -2.22 4.94
CA ALA A 113 -9.87 -2.42 6.39
C ALA A 113 -11.18 -3.02 6.91
N ALA A 114 -12.32 -2.50 6.45
CA ALA A 114 -13.64 -3.01 6.83
C ALA A 114 -13.83 -4.47 6.38
N ALA A 115 -13.48 -4.79 5.13
CA ALA A 115 -13.63 -6.14 4.58
C ALA A 115 -12.68 -7.15 5.25
N ILE A 116 -11.42 -6.78 5.48
CA ILE A 116 -10.42 -7.61 6.15
C ILE A 116 -10.82 -7.83 7.63
N GLY A 117 -11.23 -6.78 8.33
CA GLY A 117 -11.67 -6.87 9.74
C GLY A 117 -12.89 -7.76 9.91
N ALA A 118 -13.82 -7.74 8.96
CA ALA A 118 -14.99 -8.60 8.91
C ALA A 118 -14.69 -10.02 8.35
N ARG A 119 -13.48 -10.28 7.86
CA ARG A 119 -13.11 -11.49 7.12
C ARG A 119 -14.06 -11.78 5.95
N ASN A 120 -14.52 -10.73 5.30
CA ASN A 120 -15.47 -10.80 4.19
C ASN A 120 -14.71 -10.80 2.85
N ASN A 121 -14.38 -12.00 2.37
CA ASN A 121 -13.64 -12.19 1.12
C ASN A 121 -14.40 -11.64 -0.10
N GLU A 122 -15.73 -11.80 -0.13
CA GLU A 122 -16.55 -11.32 -1.24
C GLU A 122 -16.54 -9.78 -1.34
N ALA A 123 -16.72 -9.10 -0.19
CA ALA A 123 -16.64 -7.64 -0.15
C ALA A 123 -15.26 -7.12 -0.52
N LEU A 124 -14.18 -7.81 -0.10
CA LEU A 124 -12.81 -7.45 -0.47
C LEU A 124 -12.56 -7.68 -1.95
N ALA A 125 -13.00 -8.81 -2.52
CA ALA A 125 -12.89 -9.10 -3.94
C ALA A 125 -13.62 -8.05 -4.79
N ALA A 126 -14.85 -7.69 -4.40
CA ALA A 126 -15.61 -6.65 -5.10
C ALA A 126 -14.89 -5.28 -5.04
N ALA A 127 -14.34 -4.90 -3.89
CA ALA A 127 -13.59 -3.66 -3.76
C ALA A 127 -12.29 -3.67 -4.60
N LEU A 128 -11.55 -4.78 -4.61
CA LEU A 128 -10.34 -4.94 -5.43
C LEU A 128 -10.69 -4.99 -6.93
N GLY A 129 -11.78 -5.65 -7.30
CA GLY A 129 -12.29 -5.65 -8.68
C GLY A 129 -12.52 -4.22 -9.18
N ARG A 130 -13.29 -3.43 -8.44
CA ARG A 130 -13.57 -2.03 -8.80
C ARG A 130 -12.32 -1.16 -8.88
N ASN A 131 -11.44 -1.27 -7.87
CA ASN A 131 -10.31 -0.35 -7.73
C ASN A 131 -9.10 -0.80 -8.55
N VAL A 132 -8.66 -2.05 -8.38
CA VAL A 132 -7.42 -2.55 -8.98
C VAL A 132 -7.64 -3.03 -10.40
N MET A 133 -8.70 -3.81 -10.60
CA MET A 133 -9.00 -4.41 -11.91
C MET A 133 -9.82 -3.50 -12.83
N LYS A 134 -10.44 -2.43 -12.28
CA LYS A 134 -11.42 -1.58 -12.99
C LYS A 134 -12.63 -2.38 -13.54
N ASP A 135 -12.82 -3.57 -13.01
CA ASP A 135 -13.90 -4.49 -13.33
C ASP A 135 -14.28 -5.28 -12.08
N GLU A 136 -15.46 -5.02 -11.54
CA GLU A 136 -15.96 -5.70 -10.34
C GLU A 136 -16.16 -7.20 -10.58
N ALA A 137 -16.44 -7.59 -11.82
CA ALA A 137 -16.64 -8.99 -12.23
C ALA A 137 -15.33 -9.68 -12.64
N SER A 138 -14.17 -9.04 -12.46
CA SER A 138 -12.88 -9.61 -12.83
C SER A 138 -12.63 -10.97 -12.18
N ALA A 139 -12.27 -11.97 -12.98
CA ALA A 139 -11.92 -13.31 -12.51
C ALA A 139 -10.67 -13.32 -11.62
N PHE A 140 -9.82 -12.29 -11.68
CA PHE A 140 -8.62 -12.15 -10.83
C PHE A 140 -8.89 -11.50 -9.46
N ALA A 141 -10.01 -10.80 -9.30
CA ALA A 141 -10.33 -10.13 -8.05
C ALA A 141 -10.43 -11.08 -6.83
N PRO A 142 -11.01 -12.28 -6.91
CA PRO A 142 -10.96 -13.27 -5.84
C PRO A 142 -9.53 -13.69 -5.47
N THR A 143 -8.66 -13.90 -6.45
CA THR A 143 -7.24 -14.23 -6.21
C THR A 143 -6.51 -13.11 -5.47
N LEU A 144 -6.76 -11.85 -5.85
CA LEU A 144 -6.22 -10.70 -5.13
C LEU A 144 -6.77 -10.60 -3.70
N SER A 145 -8.05 -10.92 -3.49
CA SER A 145 -8.66 -10.92 -2.17
C SER A 145 -8.04 -11.98 -1.27
N ASP A 146 -7.90 -13.21 -1.75
CA ASP A 146 -7.23 -14.29 -1.01
C ASP A 146 -5.78 -13.92 -0.67
N TYR A 147 -5.08 -13.31 -1.62
CA TYR A 147 -3.72 -12.80 -1.40
C TYR A 147 -3.69 -11.74 -0.28
N ALA A 148 -4.54 -10.72 -0.36
CA ALA A 148 -4.58 -9.64 0.63
C ALA A 148 -4.94 -10.16 2.03
N LEU A 149 -5.88 -11.10 2.14
CA LEU A 149 -6.23 -11.74 3.41
C LEU A 149 -5.06 -12.56 3.98
N ARG A 150 -4.32 -13.30 3.13
CA ARG A 150 -3.12 -14.02 3.55
C ARG A 150 -2.03 -13.08 4.05
N VAL A 151 -1.78 -11.97 3.35
CA VAL A 151 -0.81 -10.96 3.79
C VAL A 151 -1.23 -10.37 5.13
N ALA A 152 -2.48 -9.97 5.29
CA ALA A 152 -2.99 -9.39 6.53
C ALA A 152 -2.88 -10.39 7.72
N ALA A 153 -3.24 -11.66 7.51
CA ALA A 153 -3.10 -12.72 8.52
C ALA A 153 -1.62 -12.93 8.89
N HIS A 154 -0.74 -13.08 7.90
CA HIS A 154 0.70 -13.26 8.08
C HIS A 154 1.34 -12.12 8.89
N GLN A 155 0.94 -10.88 8.62
CA GLN A 155 1.42 -9.70 9.34
C GLN A 155 0.82 -9.60 10.76
N GLY A 156 -0.43 -10.02 10.94
CA GLY A 156 -1.10 -10.03 12.24
C GLY A 156 -0.49 -11.00 13.26
N GLU A 157 0.14 -12.08 12.79
CA GLU A 157 0.80 -13.09 13.62
C GLU A 157 2.24 -12.74 13.99
N ARG A 158 2.78 -11.62 13.51
CA ARG A 158 4.19 -11.23 13.63
C ARG A 158 4.34 -9.81 14.17
N PRO A 159 5.50 -9.48 14.78
CA PRO A 159 5.81 -8.09 15.11
C PRO A 159 5.76 -7.21 13.86
N ALA A 160 5.34 -5.96 13.99
CA ALA A 160 5.26 -5.03 12.88
C ALA A 160 6.59 -4.86 12.14
N SER A 161 7.73 -5.01 12.82
CA SER A 161 9.07 -4.98 12.21
C SER A 161 9.31 -6.07 11.16
N ALA A 162 8.53 -7.15 11.18
CA ALA A 162 8.62 -8.17 10.13
C ALA A 162 8.23 -7.62 8.74
N MET A 163 7.40 -6.56 8.69
CA MET A 163 7.03 -5.91 7.43
C MET A 163 8.16 -5.09 6.79
N PHE A 164 9.27 -4.87 7.49
CA PHE A 164 10.39 -4.07 6.98
C PHE A 164 11.29 -4.86 6.03
N THR A 165 11.03 -6.15 5.87
CA THR A 165 11.77 -7.07 5.02
C THR A 165 10.81 -7.83 4.08
N PRO A 166 11.33 -8.44 2.99
CA PRO A 166 10.51 -9.21 2.06
C PRO A 166 9.71 -10.35 2.71
N GLU A 167 10.22 -10.93 3.80
CA GLU A 167 9.58 -12.04 4.51
C GLU A 167 8.23 -11.66 5.14
N GLY A 168 8.01 -10.38 5.40
CA GLY A 168 6.73 -9.84 5.87
C GLY A 168 5.65 -9.74 4.79
N TRP A 169 6.00 -10.07 3.54
CA TRP A 169 5.15 -9.91 2.35
C TRP A 169 5.11 -11.22 1.54
N PRO A 170 4.22 -12.16 1.92
CA PRO A 170 4.05 -13.39 1.15
C PRO A 170 3.85 -13.13 -0.33
N ALA A 171 4.43 -13.96 -1.18
CA ALA A 171 4.24 -13.84 -2.61
C ALA A 171 2.81 -14.20 -3.04
N LEU A 172 2.31 -13.55 -4.10
CA LEU A 172 1.11 -14.00 -4.77
C LEU A 172 1.41 -15.38 -5.39
N GLN A 173 0.63 -16.38 -4.99
CA GLN A 173 0.72 -17.70 -5.58
C GLN A 173 -0.01 -17.70 -6.93
N ALA A 174 0.67 -18.17 -7.96
CA ALA A 174 0.12 -18.27 -9.31
C ALA A 174 -0.97 -19.32 -9.40
#